data_659a54943f0769f2081ab2494fb5be86
#
_entry.id   659a54943f0769f2081ab2494fb5be86
#
_cell.length_a   1.000
_cell.length_b   1.000
_cell.length_c   1.000
_cell.angle_alpha   90.00
_cell.angle_beta   90.00
_cell.angle_gamma   90.00
#
_symmetry.space_group_name_H-M   'P 1'
#
loop_
_entity.id
_entity.type
_entity.pdbx_description
1 polymer ?
#
loop_
_entity_poly.entity_id
_entity_poly.type
_entity_poly.pdbx_seq_one_letter_code
_entity_poly.pdbx_strand_id
1 'polypeptide(L)'
;MLKYLIILLDDTGTSYCHYENEKKERRLITLEDLKAGIFFAMKENLMIQFVYPDYELPQAYKDAIHSIDHSKIVPVKSTEKGDVVVISGWTDFKECVFEEETAYVLRTGKDEFFKNHLLIKDALNKVIRLNVVFTDVETFTDADFETYKQSLQPLAEEMERLYVSGKAPQLNLLTDRMMLTAMNNCNAGWENVTLAPDGKFYVCPAFYQADSKTIIEDKAPSIGDLQHGLDIKNPQLYRLTHATLCRNCDAYQCKRCIWLNRKTTLEVNTPSHEQCVVAHLERNASRELLANIRKHGTFMPEVEIKEITYLDPFDVRKEW
;
A
#
# COMPACT_ATOMS: atom_id res chain seq x y z
N MET A 1 -14.35 -13.38 0.88
CA MET A 1 -14.34 -13.98 -0.48
C MET A 1 -13.25 -13.28 -1.25
N LEU A 2 -12.36 -14.04 -1.90
CA LEU A 2 -11.29 -13.47 -2.72
C LEU A 2 -11.87 -12.65 -3.88
N LYS A 3 -11.17 -11.57 -4.23
CA LYS A 3 -11.52 -10.65 -5.33
C LYS A 3 -10.36 -10.46 -6.29
N TYR A 4 -9.11 -10.58 -5.80
CA TYR A 4 -7.91 -10.28 -6.55
C TYR A 4 -6.88 -11.40 -6.43
N LEU A 5 -6.20 -11.68 -7.54
CA LEU A 5 -4.96 -12.44 -7.58
C LEU A 5 -3.82 -11.49 -7.98
N ILE A 6 -2.82 -11.35 -7.12
CA ILE A 6 -1.58 -10.66 -7.44
C ILE A 6 -0.61 -11.70 -7.98
N ILE A 7 -0.05 -11.50 -9.16
CA ILE A 7 0.96 -12.39 -9.76
C ILE A 7 2.29 -11.67 -9.81
N LEU A 8 3.26 -12.16 -9.04
CA LEU A 8 4.64 -11.74 -9.16
C LEU A 8 5.27 -12.41 -10.38
N LEU A 9 5.66 -11.62 -11.38
CA LEU A 9 6.22 -12.16 -12.60
C LEU A 9 7.67 -12.64 -12.42
N ASP A 10 8.40 -12.02 -11.50
CA ASP A 10 9.80 -12.36 -11.23
C ASP A 10 10.15 -12.19 -9.75
N ASP A 11 11.14 -12.92 -9.25
CA ASP A 11 11.65 -12.79 -7.89
C ASP A 11 12.11 -11.35 -7.59
N THR A 12 12.66 -10.65 -8.59
CA THR A 12 13.07 -9.24 -8.47
C THR A 12 11.96 -8.24 -8.76
N GLY A 13 10.70 -8.68 -8.83
CA GLY A 13 9.54 -7.81 -9.00
C GLY A 13 9.51 -6.65 -7.99
N THR A 14 8.99 -5.49 -8.43
CA THR A 14 9.03 -4.27 -7.62
C THR A 14 8.21 -4.39 -6.34
N SER A 15 8.77 -3.94 -5.21
CA SER A 15 8.01 -3.75 -3.97
C SER A 15 7.18 -2.48 -4.05
N TYR A 16 5.92 -2.54 -3.67
CA TYR A 16 5.00 -1.39 -3.70
C TYR A 16 4.31 -1.10 -2.35
N CYS A 17 4.75 -1.78 -1.28
CA CYS A 17 4.25 -1.63 0.08
C CYS A 17 5.41 -1.37 1.06
N HIS A 18 5.18 -1.62 2.35
CA HIS A 18 6.13 -1.35 3.45
C HIS A 18 7.36 -2.26 3.49
N TYR A 19 7.38 -3.35 2.71
CA TYR A 19 8.48 -4.32 2.72
C TYR A 19 9.56 -3.98 1.69
N GLU A 20 10.79 -4.43 1.92
CA GLU A 20 11.85 -4.48 0.93
C GLU A 20 11.90 -5.84 0.25
N ASN A 21 12.12 -5.85 -1.06
CA ASN A 21 12.40 -7.09 -1.78
C ASN A 21 13.88 -7.45 -1.59
N GLU A 22 14.15 -8.54 -0.88
CA GLU A 22 15.51 -9.00 -0.60
C GLU A 22 16.02 -10.01 -1.60
N LYS A 23 15.16 -10.49 -2.52
CA LYS A 23 15.57 -11.39 -3.58
C LYS A 23 16.39 -10.63 -4.63
N LYS A 24 17.60 -11.15 -4.92
CA LYS A 24 18.55 -10.50 -5.83
C LYS A 24 18.71 -11.26 -7.14
N GLU A 25 18.32 -12.54 -7.15
CA GLU A 25 18.42 -13.38 -8.34
C GLU A 25 17.12 -13.30 -9.15
N ARG A 26 17.28 -13.13 -10.44
CA ARG A 26 16.14 -13.14 -11.38
C ARG A 26 15.64 -14.57 -11.52
N ARG A 27 14.36 -14.73 -11.22
CA ARG A 27 13.63 -15.96 -11.44
C ARG A 27 12.26 -15.62 -11.98
N LEU A 28 12.14 -15.64 -13.29
CA LEU A 28 10.87 -15.42 -13.94
C LEU A 28 9.93 -16.61 -13.66
N ILE A 29 8.68 -16.36 -13.35
CA ILE A 29 7.64 -17.39 -13.25
C ILE A 29 7.62 -18.21 -14.54
N THR A 30 7.46 -19.53 -14.48
CA THR A 30 7.38 -20.30 -15.72
C THR A 30 6.15 -19.89 -16.54
N LEU A 31 6.24 -19.96 -17.87
CA LEU A 31 5.10 -19.62 -18.72
C LEU A 31 3.89 -20.54 -18.45
N GLU A 32 4.16 -21.77 -18.04
CA GLU A 32 3.15 -22.75 -17.64
C GLU A 32 2.44 -22.27 -16.35
N ASP A 33 3.18 -21.93 -15.31
CA ASP A 33 2.62 -21.43 -14.04
C ASP A 33 1.90 -20.09 -14.22
N LEU A 34 2.42 -19.20 -15.08
CA LEU A 34 1.72 -17.94 -15.41
C LEU A 34 0.34 -18.24 -16.03
N LYS A 35 0.28 -19.11 -17.03
CA LYS A 35 -0.99 -19.52 -17.67
C LYS A 35 -1.91 -20.23 -16.68
N ALA A 36 -1.38 -21.10 -15.82
CA ALA A 36 -2.14 -21.77 -14.78
C ALA A 36 -2.70 -20.79 -13.75
N GLY A 37 -1.91 -19.77 -13.35
CA GLY A 37 -2.36 -18.69 -12.47
C GLY A 37 -3.47 -17.84 -13.08
N ILE A 38 -3.34 -17.49 -14.36
CA ILE A 38 -4.40 -16.79 -15.12
C ILE A 38 -5.67 -17.65 -15.15
N PHE A 39 -5.55 -18.93 -15.48
CA PHE A 39 -6.69 -19.85 -15.50
C PHE A 39 -7.35 -20.00 -14.12
N PHE A 40 -6.53 -20.10 -13.06
CA PHE A 40 -7.04 -20.13 -11.69
C PHE A 40 -7.86 -18.85 -11.37
N ALA A 41 -7.35 -17.68 -11.72
CA ALA A 41 -8.07 -16.42 -11.49
C ALA A 41 -9.38 -16.35 -12.27
N MET A 42 -9.39 -16.79 -13.53
CA MET A 42 -10.61 -16.87 -14.35
C MET A 42 -11.65 -17.81 -13.73
N LYS A 43 -11.21 -19.00 -13.28
CA LYS A 43 -12.09 -20.01 -12.64
C LYS A 43 -12.72 -19.49 -11.37
N GLU A 44 -11.95 -18.78 -10.55
CA GLU A 44 -12.39 -18.22 -9.27
C GLU A 44 -13.02 -16.82 -9.41
N ASN A 45 -13.15 -16.30 -10.64
CA ASN A 45 -13.67 -14.96 -10.95
C ASN A 45 -12.93 -13.84 -10.22
N LEU A 46 -11.60 -13.86 -10.28
CA LEU A 46 -10.70 -12.89 -9.62
C LEU A 46 -10.18 -11.88 -10.65
N MET A 47 -10.07 -10.62 -10.24
CA MET A 47 -9.29 -9.62 -10.96
C MET A 47 -7.79 -9.90 -10.80
N ILE A 48 -7.00 -9.69 -11.85
CA ILE A 48 -5.56 -9.95 -11.81
C ILE A 48 -4.77 -8.64 -11.78
N GLN A 49 -3.74 -8.63 -10.93
CA GLN A 49 -2.72 -7.60 -10.90
C GLN A 49 -1.35 -8.23 -11.12
N PHE A 50 -0.66 -7.83 -12.19
CA PHE A 50 0.70 -8.28 -12.45
C PHE A 50 1.72 -7.30 -11.87
N VAL A 51 2.70 -7.85 -11.14
CA VAL A 51 3.84 -7.09 -10.61
C VAL A 51 5.05 -7.37 -11.48
N TYR A 52 5.53 -6.33 -12.15
CA TYR A 52 6.60 -6.40 -13.13
C TYR A 52 7.99 -6.27 -12.50
N PRO A 53 9.00 -6.93 -13.10
CA PRO A 53 10.40 -6.61 -12.87
C PRO A 53 10.82 -5.32 -13.59
N ASP A 54 12.09 -4.94 -13.42
CA ASP A 54 12.70 -3.76 -14.05
C ASP A 54 13.22 -4.00 -15.48
N TYR A 55 12.94 -5.17 -16.05
CA TYR A 55 13.39 -5.56 -17.38
C TYR A 55 12.22 -6.01 -18.26
N GLU A 56 12.47 -6.02 -19.57
CA GLU A 56 11.46 -6.38 -20.56
C GLU A 56 11.15 -7.88 -20.55
N LEU A 57 9.86 -8.23 -20.53
CA LEU A 57 9.40 -9.62 -20.56
C LEU A 57 9.50 -10.22 -21.97
N PRO A 58 9.75 -11.55 -22.11
CA PRO A 58 9.65 -12.25 -23.39
C PRO A 58 8.26 -12.13 -24.00
N GLN A 59 8.17 -12.11 -25.34
CA GLN A 59 6.91 -11.88 -26.06
C GLN A 59 5.79 -12.86 -25.65
N ALA A 60 6.11 -14.14 -25.44
CA ALA A 60 5.13 -15.15 -25.03
C ALA A 60 4.45 -14.83 -23.68
N TYR A 61 5.16 -14.12 -22.76
CA TYR A 61 4.58 -13.63 -21.51
C TYR A 61 3.68 -12.43 -21.74
N LYS A 62 4.11 -11.48 -22.57
CA LYS A 62 3.28 -10.33 -22.96
C LYS A 62 1.98 -10.80 -23.60
N ASP A 63 2.03 -11.76 -24.51
CA ASP A 63 0.86 -12.33 -25.17
C ASP A 63 -0.09 -12.99 -24.17
N ALA A 64 0.44 -13.77 -23.21
CA ALA A 64 -0.36 -14.39 -22.18
C ALA A 64 -1.03 -13.36 -21.25
N ILE A 65 -0.31 -12.32 -20.83
CA ILE A 65 -0.81 -11.24 -19.97
C ILE A 65 -1.89 -10.43 -20.71
N HIS A 66 -1.65 -10.07 -21.96
CA HIS A 66 -2.60 -9.28 -22.75
C HIS A 66 -3.87 -10.05 -23.18
N SER A 67 -3.90 -11.37 -22.98
CA SER A 67 -5.08 -12.20 -23.33
C SER A 67 -6.27 -12.00 -22.39
N ILE A 68 -6.11 -11.28 -21.28
CA ILE A 68 -7.13 -11.11 -20.24
C ILE A 68 -7.11 -9.66 -19.72
N ASP A 69 -8.23 -9.24 -19.13
CA ASP A 69 -8.32 -7.97 -18.43
C ASP A 69 -7.51 -8.01 -17.12
N HIS A 70 -6.66 -7.01 -16.90
CA HIS A 70 -5.70 -6.97 -15.80
C HIS A 70 -5.25 -5.56 -15.48
N SER A 71 -4.59 -5.39 -14.33
CA SER A 71 -3.82 -4.18 -14.00
C SER A 71 -2.33 -4.50 -13.86
N LYS A 72 -1.49 -3.48 -14.13
CA LYS A 72 -0.02 -3.58 -14.12
C LYS A 72 0.56 -2.69 -13.03
N ILE A 73 1.38 -3.26 -12.17
CA ILE A 73 2.22 -2.54 -11.21
C ILE A 73 3.66 -2.63 -11.73
N VAL A 74 4.24 -1.50 -12.12
CA VAL A 74 5.54 -1.45 -12.76
C VAL A 74 6.51 -0.54 -11.99
N PRO A 75 7.82 -0.80 -12.00
CA PRO A 75 8.80 0.15 -11.51
C PRO A 75 8.90 1.35 -12.46
N VAL A 76 9.27 2.53 -11.94
CA VAL A 76 9.35 3.79 -12.72
C VAL A 76 10.29 3.70 -13.93
N LYS A 77 11.28 2.79 -13.92
CA LYS A 77 12.22 2.56 -15.01
C LYS A 77 11.74 1.51 -16.02
N SER A 78 10.54 0.97 -15.85
CA SER A 78 9.97 0.02 -16.81
C SER A 78 9.70 0.69 -18.15
N THR A 79 9.88 -0.07 -19.23
CA THR A 79 9.43 0.30 -20.57
C THR A 79 7.94 0.01 -20.79
N GLU A 80 7.32 -0.76 -19.91
CA GLU A 80 5.89 -1.07 -19.96
C GLU A 80 5.08 0.06 -19.31
N LYS A 81 3.98 0.45 -19.95
CA LYS A 81 3.00 1.35 -19.34
C LYS A 81 2.26 0.62 -18.21
N GLY A 82 2.25 1.20 -17.01
CA GLY A 82 1.57 0.64 -15.85
C GLY A 82 0.36 1.46 -15.42
N ASP A 83 -0.61 0.81 -14.79
CA ASP A 83 -1.70 1.48 -14.08
C ASP A 83 -1.21 2.07 -12.76
N VAL A 84 -0.22 1.41 -12.17
CA VAL A 84 0.47 1.86 -10.96
C VAL A 84 1.98 1.86 -11.22
N VAL A 85 2.61 3.02 -11.08
CA VAL A 85 4.06 3.19 -11.23
C VAL A 85 4.70 3.35 -9.85
N VAL A 86 5.67 2.49 -9.55
CA VAL A 86 6.38 2.47 -8.27
C VAL A 86 7.70 3.21 -8.40
N ILE A 87 7.89 4.20 -7.55
CA ILE A 87 9.08 5.04 -7.46
C ILE A 87 9.82 4.66 -6.17
N SER A 88 11.04 4.12 -6.30
CA SER A 88 11.84 3.66 -5.18
C SER A 88 12.85 4.73 -4.75
N GLY A 89 12.37 5.75 -4.04
CA GLY A 89 13.19 6.82 -3.49
C GLY A 89 13.17 8.12 -4.28
N TRP A 90 13.81 9.13 -3.71
CA TRP A 90 13.69 10.52 -4.16
C TRP A 90 14.52 10.88 -5.40
N THR A 91 15.55 10.11 -5.70
CA THR A 91 16.30 10.30 -6.95
C THR A 91 15.38 10.00 -8.15
N ASP A 92 14.75 8.84 -8.14
CA ASP A 92 13.82 8.45 -9.18
C ASP A 92 12.58 9.36 -9.22
N PHE A 93 12.13 9.86 -8.05
CA PHE A 93 11.01 10.80 -7.95
C PHE A 93 11.29 12.13 -8.66
N LYS A 94 12.50 12.66 -8.51
CA LYS A 94 12.92 13.94 -9.16
C LYS A 94 13.04 13.81 -10.67
N GLU A 95 13.40 12.63 -11.16
CA GLU A 95 13.58 12.33 -12.58
C GLU A 95 12.28 11.83 -13.25
N CYS A 96 11.25 11.51 -12.45
CA CYS A 96 10.00 10.96 -12.97
C CYS A 96 9.22 11.97 -13.81
N VAL A 97 8.82 11.54 -14.99
CA VAL A 97 7.83 12.24 -15.81
C VAL A 97 6.45 11.73 -15.44
N PHE A 98 5.69 12.57 -14.74
CA PHE A 98 4.35 12.21 -14.27
C PHE A 98 3.32 12.30 -15.40
N GLU A 99 2.48 11.25 -15.52
CA GLU A 99 1.33 11.19 -16.44
C GLU A 99 0.04 11.34 -15.64
N GLU A 100 -0.93 12.10 -16.18
CA GLU A 100 -2.18 12.44 -15.46
C GLU A 100 -3.03 11.20 -15.11
N GLU A 101 -3.09 10.20 -16.00
CA GLU A 101 -3.96 9.02 -15.82
C GLU A 101 -3.34 7.90 -14.98
N THR A 102 -2.14 8.08 -14.48
CA THR A 102 -1.37 7.05 -13.78
C THR A 102 -1.39 7.27 -12.27
N ALA A 103 -1.57 6.19 -11.51
CA ALA A 103 -1.38 6.21 -10.07
C ALA A 103 0.09 5.94 -9.72
N TYR A 104 0.65 6.74 -8.81
CA TYR A 104 2.04 6.60 -8.38
C TYR A 104 2.14 6.14 -6.94
N VAL A 105 3.17 5.34 -6.67
CA VAL A 105 3.56 4.91 -5.33
C VAL A 105 5.00 5.37 -5.09
N LEU A 106 5.20 6.33 -4.21
CA LEU A 106 6.51 6.72 -3.72
C LEU A 106 6.83 5.91 -2.46
N ARG A 107 7.88 5.10 -2.52
CA ARG A 107 8.43 4.39 -1.37
C ARG A 107 9.61 5.18 -0.81
N THR A 108 9.60 5.45 0.49
CA THR A 108 10.61 6.29 1.14
C THR A 108 10.80 5.89 2.60
N GLY A 109 12.00 6.10 3.12
CA GLY A 109 12.23 6.14 4.56
C GLY A 109 11.83 7.51 5.14
N LYS A 110 11.59 7.55 6.46
CA LYS A 110 11.16 8.75 7.19
C LYS A 110 12.11 9.94 7.04
N ASP A 111 13.42 9.71 7.18
CA ASP A 111 14.42 10.77 7.13
C ASP A 111 14.47 11.44 5.76
N GLU A 112 14.38 10.64 4.70
CA GLU A 112 14.32 11.16 3.34
C GLU A 112 12.99 11.85 3.04
N PHE A 113 11.89 11.39 3.60
CA PHE A 113 10.60 12.08 3.52
C PHE A 113 10.67 13.45 4.18
N PHE A 114 11.19 13.54 5.40
CA PHE A 114 11.30 14.82 6.12
C PHE A 114 12.15 15.85 5.37
N LYS A 115 13.21 15.41 4.68
CA LYS A 115 14.06 16.29 3.85
C LYS A 115 13.40 16.75 2.55
N ASN A 116 12.57 15.91 1.93
CA ASN A 116 12.15 16.08 0.55
C ASN A 116 10.63 16.24 0.35
N HIS A 117 9.79 16.13 1.39
CA HIS A 117 8.32 16.11 1.27
C HIS A 117 7.74 17.29 0.49
N LEU A 118 8.39 18.44 0.49
CA LEU A 118 7.94 19.62 -0.26
C LEU A 118 7.93 19.40 -1.79
N LEU A 119 8.74 18.48 -2.31
CA LEU A 119 8.74 18.11 -3.74
C LEU A 119 7.43 17.45 -4.17
N ILE A 120 6.67 16.89 -3.23
CA ILE A 120 5.35 16.30 -3.49
C ILE A 120 4.39 17.36 -4.04
N LYS A 121 4.50 18.61 -3.61
CA LYS A 121 3.62 19.71 -4.08
C LYS A 121 3.62 19.85 -5.59
N ASP A 122 4.80 19.75 -6.21
CA ASP A 122 4.93 19.86 -7.67
C ASP A 122 4.33 18.66 -8.40
N ALA A 123 4.46 17.46 -7.82
CA ALA A 123 3.88 16.24 -8.36
C ALA A 123 2.34 16.27 -8.30
N LEU A 124 1.76 16.77 -7.20
CA LEU A 124 0.31 16.84 -7.01
C LEU A 124 -0.42 17.69 -8.06
N ASN A 125 0.29 18.61 -8.71
CA ASN A 125 -0.24 19.39 -9.82
C ASN A 125 -0.36 18.59 -11.14
N LYS A 126 0.27 17.42 -11.22
CA LYS A 126 0.46 16.62 -12.45
C LYS A 126 -0.17 15.23 -12.40
N VAL A 127 -0.53 14.76 -11.23
CA VAL A 127 -1.03 13.39 -11.04
C VAL A 127 -2.46 13.37 -10.53
N ILE A 128 -3.21 12.32 -10.85
CA ILE A 128 -4.52 12.09 -10.22
C ILE A 128 -4.37 11.44 -8.86
N ARG A 129 -3.32 10.63 -8.64
CA ARG A 129 -3.09 9.93 -7.39
C ARG A 129 -1.62 9.70 -7.10
N LEU A 130 -1.20 10.08 -5.90
CA LEU A 130 0.09 9.73 -5.32
C LEU A 130 -0.11 9.02 -3.98
N ASN A 131 0.46 7.84 -3.85
CA ASN A 131 0.55 7.11 -2.58
C ASN A 131 1.97 7.21 -2.06
N VAL A 132 2.14 7.69 -0.84
CA VAL A 132 3.42 7.64 -0.12
C VAL A 132 3.40 6.45 0.82
N VAL A 133 4.45 5.65 0.80
CA VAL A 133 4.61 4.44 1.61
C VAL A 133 5.94 4.50 2.36
N PHE A 134 5.88 4.54 3.67
CA PHE A 134 7.07 4.44 4.50
C PHE A 134 7.58 3.00 4.57
N THR A 135 8.87 2.81 4.36
CA THR A 135 9.51 1.48 4.42
C THR A 135 10.05 1.14 5.80
N ASP A 136 10.02 2.12 6.72
CA ASP A 136 10.61 2.08 8.06
C ASP A 136 9.69 2.66 9.14
N VAL A 137 8.38 2.57 8.96
CA VAL A 137 7.38 3.17 9.87
C VAL A 137 7.56 2.70 11.33
N GLU A 138 8.02 1.48 11.55
CA GLU A 138 8.30 0.90 12.86
C GLU A 138 9.50 1.54 13.58
N THR A 139 10.26 2.40 12.92
CA THR A 139 11.42 3.11 13.50
C THR A 139 11.10 4.53 13.94
N PHE A 140 9.86 4.98 13.78
CA PHE A 140 9.45 6.32 14.20
C PHE A 140 9.58 6.49 15.72
N THR A 141 10.13 7.62 16.12
CA THR A 141 10.24 8.06 17.52
C THR A 141 9.25 9.20 17.80
N ASP A 142 9.12 9.62 19.05
CA ASP A 142 8.26 10.74 19.42
C ASP A 142 8.66 12.05 18.70
N ALA A 143 9.96 12.28 18.51
CA ALA A 143 10.45 13.43 17.74
C ALA A 143 10.08 13.33 16.26
N ASP A 144 10.07 12.11 15.69
CA ASP A 144 9.66 11.87 14.31
C ASP A 144 8.15 12.11 14.13
N PHE A 145 7.32 11.76 15.11
CA PHE A 145 5.89 12.04 15.04
C PHE A 145 5.59 13.53 14.97
N GLU A 146 6.28 14.34 15.79
CA GLU A 146 6.14 15.80 15.73
C GLU A 146 6.65 16.37 14.39
N THR A 147 7.78 15.87 13.89
CA THR A 147 8.31 16.25 12.58
C THR A 147 7.38 15.85 11.46
N TYR A 148 6.76 14.64 11.53
CA TYR A 148 5.81 14.16 10.56
C TYR A 148 4.55 15.02 10.52
N LYS A 149 3.99 15.34 11.69
CA LYS A 149 2.84 16.25 11.82
C LYS A 149 3.12 17.60 11.15
N GLN A 150 4.30 18.18 11.40
CA GLN A 150 4.71 19.43 10.77
C GLN A 150 4.88 19.28 9.25
N SER A 151 5.38 18.14 8.77
CA SER A 151 5.56 17.86 7.35
C SER A 151 4.24 17.69 6.59
N LEU A 152 3.18 17.24 7.25
CA LEU A 152 1.84 17.12 6.66
C LEU A 152 1.20 18.49 6.38
N GLN A 153 1.51 19.51 7.18
CA GLN A 153 0.89 20.83 7.09
C GLN A 153 1.08 21.49 5.71
N PRO A 154 2.30 21.67 5.17
CA PRO A 154 2.49 22.30 3.86
C PRO A 154 1.90 21.47 2.71
N LEU A 155 1.76 20.16 2.88
CA LEU A 155 1.06 19.31 1.91
C LEU A 155 -0.45 19.54 1.97
N ALA A 156 -1.01 19.69 3.17
CA ALA A 156 -2.43 20.01 3.36
C ALA A 156 -2.77 21.39 2.77
N GLU A 157 -1.93 22.40 2.98
CA GLU A 157 -2.10 23.75 2.39
C GLU A 157 -2.11 23.69 0.85
N GLU A 158 -1.21 22.90 0.25
CA GLU A 158 -1.21 22.72 -1.20
C GLU A 158 -2.45 21.97 -1.69
N MET A 159 -2.89 20.94 -0.96
CA MET A 159 -4.12 20.22 -1.29
C MET A 159 -5.33 21.13 -1.21
N GLU A 160 -5.45 21.96 -0.17
CA GLU A 160 -6.52 22.98 -0.05
C GLU A 160 -6.52 23.89 -1.28
N ARG A 161 -5.36 24.46 -1.65
CA ARG A 161 -5.22 25.33 -2.82
C ARG A 161 -5.68 24.65 -4.12
N LEU A 162 -5.29 23.36 -4.31
CA LEU A 162 -5.67 22.59 -5.50
C LEU A 162 -7.17 22.34 -5.55
N TYR A 163 -7.77 21.90 -4.46
CA TYR A 163 -9.21 21.64 -4.39
C TYR A 163 -10.03 22.91 -4.62
N VAL A 164 -9.64 24.02 -4.04
CA VAL A 164 -10.30 25.34 -4.25
C VAL A 164 -10.18 25.78 -5.70
N SER A 165 -9.07 25.43 -6.40
CA SER A 165 -8.90 25.72 -7.83
C SER A 165 -9.63 24.76 -8.77
N GLY A 166 -10.35 23.77 -8.24
CA GLY A 166 -11.09 22.77 -9.01
C GLY A 166 -10.26 21.55 -9.42
N LYS A 167 -8.99 21.45 -8.99
CA LYS A 167 -8.20 20.22 -9.11
C LYS A 167 -8.38 19.38 -7.86
N ALA A 168 -8.56 18.08 -8.02
CA ALA A 168 -8.79 17.18 -6.89
C ALA A 168 -7.87 15.95 -6.93
N PRO A 169 -6.53 16.14 -6.90
CA PRO A 169 -5.62 15.02 -6.83
C PRO A 169 -5.81 14.25 -5.52
N GLN A 170 -5.46 12.97 -5.53
CA GLN A 170 -5.51 12.14 -4.35
C GLN A 170 -4.10 11.94 -3.77
N LEU A 171 -3.94 12.23 -2.48
CA LEU A 171 -2.75 11.92 -1.70
C LEU A 171 -3.19 11.04 -0.53
N ASN A 172 -2.73 9.79 -0.48
CA ASN A 172 -3.17 8.82 0.52
C ASN A 172 -3.07 9.32 1.96
N LEU A 173 -2.01 10.08 2.27
CA LEU A 173 -1.75 10.63 3.62
C LEU A 173 -2.85 11.61 4.09
N LEU A 174 -3.55 12.27 3.15
CA LEU A 174 -4.47 13.36 3.46
C LEU A 174 -5.89 13.13 2.94
N THR A 175 -6.05 12.59 1.72
CA THR A 175 -7.37 12.54 1.09
C THR A 175 -8.09 11.20 1.24
N ASP A 176 -7.35 10.08 1.40
CA ASP A 176 -7.99 8.77 1.49
C ASP A 176 -9.00 8.71 2.64
N ARG A 177 -8.71 9.32 3.79
CA ARG A 177 -9.64 9.33 4.92
C ARG A 177 -10.95 10.05 4.59
N MET A 178 -10.91 11.10 3.77
CA MET A 178 -12.11 11.85 3.35
C MET A 178 -12.95 11.06 2.35
N MET A 179 -12.32 10.22 1.53
CA MET A 179 -12.95 9.46 0.45
C MET A 179 -13.51 8.10 0.89
N LEU A 180 -13.15 7.63 2.09
CA LEU A 180 -13.48 6.29 2.57
C LEU A 180 -14.58 6.33 3.64
N THR A 181 -15.48 5.35 3.57
CA THR A 181 -16.57 5.15 4.54
C THR A 181 -16.25 4.02 5.55
N ALA A 182 -15.17 3.29 5.32
CA ALA A 182 -14.70 2.22 6.18
C ALA A 182 -13.17 2.10 6.05
N MET A 183 -12.51 1.39 6.98
CA MET A 183 -11.08 1.18 6.93
C MET A 183 -10.65 0.53 5.61
N ASN A 184 -9.77 1.19 4.89
CA ASN A 184 -9.17 0.70 3.66
C ASN A 184 -7.92 -0.12 3.98
N ASN A 185 -8.08 -1.27 4.58
CA ASN A 185 -6.95 -2.18 4.70
C ASN A 185 -6.69 -2.91 3.37
N CYS A 186 -5.49 -3.48 3.22
CA CYS A 186 -5.15 -4.19 1.99
C CYS A 186 -5.89 -5.52 1.84
N ASN A 187 -6.58 -6.00 2.88
CA ASN A 187 -7.32 -7.26 2.93
C ASN A 187 -6.54 -8.49 2.46
N ALA A 188 -5.19 -8.48 2.58
CA ALA A 188 -4.33 -9.61 2.23
C ALA A 188 -4.71 -10.86 3.00
N GLY A 189 -4.77 -12.01 2.31
CA GLY A 189 -5.21 -13.28 2.87
C GLY A 189 -6.73 -13.44 2.99
N TRP A 190 -7.52 -12.39 2.72
CA TRP A 190 -8.98 -12.42 2.72
C TRP A 190 -9.61 -12.05 1.39
N GLU A 191 -9.25 -10.90 0.81
CA GLU A 191 -9.75 -10.44 -0.49
C GLU A 191 -8.70 -10.56 -1.60
N ASN A 192 -7.43 -10.67 -1.27
CA ASN A 192 -6.36 -10.92 -2.23
C ASN A 192 -5.35 -11.93 -1.69
N VAL A 193 -4.73 -12.62 -2.62
CA VAL A 193 -3.59 -13.52 -2.41
C VAL A 193 -2.56 -13.30 -3.51
N THR A 194 -1.35 -13.79 -3.30
CA THR A 194 -0.24 -13.62 -4.24
C THR A 194 0.22 -14.97 -4.76
N LEU A 195 0.30 -15.13 -6.08
CA LEU A 195 1.04 -16.20 -6.74
C LEU A 195 2.49 -15.72 -6.98
N ALA A 196 3.44 -16.50 -6.51
CA ALA A 196 4.85 -16.19 -6.66
C ALA A 196 5.53 -17.04 -7.75
N PRO A 197 6.74 -16.66 -8.21
CA PRO A 197 7.49 -17.38 -9.26
C PRO A 197 7.83 -18.82 -8.94
N ASP A 198 7.67 -19.26 -7.71
CA ASP A 198 7.85 -20.66 -7.29
C ASP A 198 6.59 -21.54 -7.47
N GLY A 199 5.52 -21.00 -8.08
CA GLY A 199 4.25 -21.69 -8.30
C GLY A 199 3.38 -21.82 -7.06
N LYS A 200 3.71 -21.12 -5.96
CA LYS A 200 2.98 -21.18 -4.70
C LYS A 200 2.21 -19.90 -4.41
N PHE A 201 1.16 -20.04 -3.62
CA PHE A 201 0.38 -18.92 -3.12
C PHE A 201 0.89 -18.44 -1.77
N TYR A 202 0.85 -17.12 -1.57
CA TYR A 202 1.23 -16.41 -0.36
C TYR A 202 0.14 -15.41 0.04
N VAL A 203 0.09 -15.05 1.32
CA VAL A 203 -0.89 -14.08 1.85
C VAL A 203 -0.74 -12.72 1.14
N CYS A 204 0.49 -12.26 0.93
CA CYS A 204 0.79 -11.07 0.13
C CYS A 204 2.25 -11.16 -0.39
N PRO A 205 2.68 -10.28 -1.32
CA PRO A 205 4.03 -10.30 -1.87
C PRO A 205 5.14 -10.29 -0.82
N ALA A 206 4.95 -9.55 0.28
CA ALA A 206 5.94 -9.43 1.34
C ALA A 206 6.33 -10.79 1.96
N PHE A 207 5.36 -11.70 2.11
CA PHE A 207 5.63 -13.03 2.66
C PHE A 207 6.47 -13.93 1.74
N TYR A 208 6.66 -13.52 0.51
CA TYR A 208 7.56 -14.19 -0.44
C TYR A 208 8.87 -13.45 -0.66
N GLN A 209 8.82 -12.13 -0.79
CA GLN A 209 9.95 -11.30 -1.23
C GLN A 209 10.81 -10.74 -0.09
N ALA A 210 10.23 -10.53 1.10
CA ALA A 210 10.99 -10.02 2.24
C ALA A 210 11.77 -11.12 2.97
N ASP A 211 12.87 -10.76 3.62
CA ASP A 211 13.73 -11.71 4.31
C ASP A 211 12.99 -12.43 5.44
N SER A 212 13.12 -13.73 5.45
CA SER A 212 12.63 -14.60 6.52
C SER A 212 13.39 -14.44 7.83
N LYS A 213 14.56 -13.79 7.87
CA LYS A 213 15.33 -13.56 9.10
C LYS A 213 14.63 -12.67 10.12
N THR A 214 13.69 -11.85 9.67
CA THR A 214 12.84 -11.02 10.55
C THR A 214 11.58 -11.72 11.04
N ILE A 215 11.28 -12.91 10.51
CA ILE A 215 10.15 -13.74 10.91
C ILE A 215 10.74 -14.99 11.54
N ILE A 216 10.57 -15.13 12.85
CA ILE A 216 11.10 -16.21 13.69
C ILE A 216 11.07 -17.56 12.94
N GLU A 217 12.26 -18.14 12.74
CA GLU A 217 12.65 -19.51 12.36
C GLU A 217 11.92 -20.22 11.20
N ASP A 218 10.71 -19.85 10.82
CA ASP A 218 10.01 -20.47 9.70
C ASP A 218 9.81 -19.48 8.55
N LYS A 219 10.27 -19.87 7.36
CA LYS A 219 9.85 -19.25 6.10
C LYS A 219 8.34 -19.06 6.16
N ALA A 220 7.85 -17.86 5.84
CA ALA A 220 6.40 -17.65 5.79
C ALA A 220 5.78 -18.79 4.98
N PRO A 221 4.92 -19.59 5.56
CA PRO A 221 4.39 -20.76 4.89
C PRO A 221 3.60 -20.31 3.67
N SER A 222 3.77 -21.00 2.56
CA SER A 222 2.84 -20.87 1.44
C SER A 222 1.44 -21.24 1.91
N ILE A 223 0.44 -20.59 1.33
CA ILE A 223 -0.98 -20.85 1.59
C ILE A 223 -1.60 -21.69 0.47
N GLY A 224 -0.82 -22.59 -0.10
CA GLY A 224 -1.20 -23.46 -1.21
C GLY A 224 -0.30 -23.33 -2.43
N ASP A 225 -0.67 -24.01 -3.49
CA ASP A 225 0.02 -24.02 -4.77
C ASP A 225 -0.95 -24.21 -5.94
N LEU A 226 -0.43 -24.10 -7.17
CA LEU A 226 -1.24 -24.24 -8.39
C LEU A 226 -1.81 -25.65 -8.61
N GLN A 227 -1.23 -26.69 -8.00
CA GLN A 227 -1.68 -28.07 -8.16
C GLN A 227 -2.82 -28.41 -7.18
N HIS A 228 -2.71 -27.95 -5.94
CA HIS A 228 -3.63 -28.30 -4.85
C HIS A 228 -4.62 -27.16 -4.53
N GLY A 229 -4.40 -25.97 -5.07
CA GLY A 229 -5.20 -24.78 -4.78
C GLY A 229 -4.80 -24.10 -3.47
N LEU A 230 -5.71 -23.28 -2.93
CA LEU A 230 -5.47 -22.52 -1.71
C LEU A 230 -5.72 -23.34 -0.45
N ASP A 231 -4.81 -23.28 0.51
CA ASP A 231 -4.90 -23.84 1.84
C ASP A 231 -4.64 -22.77 2.91
N ILE A 232 -5.55 -21.80 3.00
CA ILE A 232 -5.43 -20.71 3.97
C ILE A 232 -5.89 -21.20 5.34
N LYS A 233 -4.95 -21.34 6.27
CA LYS A 233 -5.28 -21.68 7.65
C LYS A 233 -5.94 -20.48 8.35
N ASN A 234 -7.09 -20.71 9.01
CA ASN A 234 -7.81 -19.70 9.78
C ASN A 234 -8.05 -18.39 9.01
N PRO A 235 -8.69 -18.40 7.82
CA PRO A 235 -8.81 -17.23 6.96
C PRO A 235 -9.52 -16.05 7.66
N GLN A 236 -10.34 -16.31 8.71
CA GLN A 236 -10.98 -15.27 9.50
C GLN A 236 -9.98 -14.34 10.20
N LEU A 237 -8.76 -14.79 10.50
CA LEU A 237 -7.72 -13.95 11.13
C LEU A 237 -7.28 -12.79 10.23
N TYR A 238 -7.45 -12.90 8.91
CA TYR A 238 -7.11 -11.84 7.98
C TYR A 238 -8.21 -10.79 7.82
N ARG A 239 -9.38 -10.98 8.44
CA ARG A 239 -10.50 -10.02 8.37
C ARG A 239 -10.34 -8.90 9.38
N LEU A 240 -10.75 -7.68 8.98
CA LEU A 240 -10.81 -6.52 9.88
C LEU A 240 -11.65 -6.80 11.14
N THR A 241 -12.74 -7.54 11.00
CA THR A 241 -13.64 -7.87 12.12
C THR A 241 -12.98 -8.67 13.24
N HIS A 242 -11.85 -9.33 12.96
CA HIS A 242 -11.05 -10.07 13.94
C HIS A 242 -9.86 -9.27 14.50
N ALA A 243 -9.63 -8.06 13.99
CA ALA A 243 -8.58 -7.16 14.48
C ALA A 243 -9.14 -6.30 15.61
N THR A 244 -8.94 -6.71 16.85
CA THR A 244 -9.57 -6.12 18.05
C THR A 244 -9.35 -4.61 18.15
N LEU A 245 -8.14 -4.13 17.88
CA LEU A 245 -7.79 -2.69 17.93
C LEU A 245 -8.30 -1.93 16.71
N CYS A 246 -8.27 -2.55 15.53
CA CYS A 246 -8.53 -1.86 14.26
C CYS A 246 -10.01 -1.83 13.88
N ARG A 247 -10.83 -2.81 14.31
CA ARG A 247 -12.21 -2.98 13.84
C ARG A 247 -13.12 -1.76 14.10
N ASN A 248 -12.82 -0.98 15.11
CA ASN A 248 -13.58 0.22 15.48
C ASN A 248 -12.78 1.51 15.22
N CYS A 249 -11.56 1.41 14.68
CA CYS A 249 -10.73 2.55 14.38
C CYS A 249 -11.27 3.30 13.16
N ASP A 250 -11.27 4.62 13.22
CA ASP A 250 -11.75 5.47 12.14
C ASP A 250 -10.64 6.08 11.27
N ALA A 251 -9.40 5.70 11.48
CA ALA A 251 -8.28 5.99 10.57
C ALA A 251 -8.40 5.14 9.29
N TYR A 252 -9.43 5.40 8.47
CA TYR A 252 -9.82 4.55 7.33
C TYR A 252 -8.76 4.45 6.24
N GLN A 253 -7.85 5.42 6.13
CA GLN A 253 -6.71 5.38 5.21
C GLN A 253 -5.64 4.34 5.61
N CYS A 254 -5.62 3.89 6.87
CA CYS A 254 -4.69 2.88 7.36
C CYS A 254 -4.85 1.56 6.59
N LYS A 255 -3.75 1.02 6.07
CA LYS A 255 -3.74 -0.26 5.34
C LYS A 255 -3.78 -1.47 6.26
N ARG A 256 -3.59 -1.31 7.59
CA ARG A 256 -3.49 -2.43 8.53
C ARG A 256 -2.59 -3.54 7.96
N CYS A 257 -1.34 -3.20 7.63
CA CYS A 257 -0.43 -4.10 6.94
C CYS A 257 -0.15 -5.36 7.77
N ILE A 258 -0.68 -6.49 7.32
CA ILE A 258 -0.57 -7.79 8.01
C ILE A 258 0.89 -8.24 8.13
N TRP A 259 1.69 -8.00 7.08
CA TRP A 259 3.12 -8.33 7.11
C TRP A 259 3.86 -7.45 8.14
N LEU A 260 3.60 -6.15 8.16
CA LEU A 260 4.21 -5.23 9.12
C LEU A 260 3.80 -5.57 10.55
N ASN A 261 2.52 -5.86 10.78
CA ASN A 261 2.04 -6.34 12.07
C ASN A 261 2.82 -7.58 12.51
N ARG A 262 2.90 -8.61 11.65
CA ARG A 262 3.66 -9.83 11.98
C ARG A 262 5.14 -9.57 12.23
N LYS A 263 5.75 -8.66 11.45
CA LYS A 263 7.16 -8.27 11.64
C LYS A 263 7.40 -7.61 13.00
N THR A 264 6.49 -6.76 13.45
CA THR A 264 6.70 -5.90 14.63
C THR A 264 6.12 -6.48 15.92
N THR A 265 5.00 -7.18 15.83
CA THR A 265 4.27 -7.68 17.01
C THR A 265 4.12 -9.21 17.04
N LEU A 266 4.60 -9.90 16.01
CA LEU A 266 4.47 -11.34 15.77
C LEU A 266 3.01 -11.80 15.54
N GLU A 267 2.07 -10.86 15.44
CA GLU A 267 0.64 -11.11 15.29
C GLU A 267 0.08 -10.40 14.05
N VAL A 268 -0.72 -11.09 13.25
CA VAL A 268 -1.29 -10.51 12.02
C VAL A 268 -2.33 -9.41 12.26
N ASN A 269 -2.94 -9.38 13.45
CA ASN A 269 -4.04 -8.48 13.80
C ASN A 269 -3.66 -7.39 14.81
N THR A 270 -2.42 -7.34 15.23
CA THR A 270 -1.95 -6.37 16.22
C THR A 270 -0.95 -5.42 15.54
N PRO A 271 -1.34 -4.17 15.25
CA PRO A 271 -0.42 -3.18 14.69
C PRO A 271 0.60 -2.73 15.72
N SER A 272 1.75 -2.23 15.26
CA SER A 272 2.69 -1.55 16.15
C SER A 272 2.15 -0.20 16.60
N HIS A 273 2.70 0.33 17.71
CA HIS A 273 2.40 1.67 18.20
C HIS A 273 2.66 2.72 17.12
N GLU A 274 3.82 2.68 16.49
CA GLU A 274 4.28 3.64 15.49
C GLU A 274 3.34 3.70 14.29
N GLN A 275 2.92 2.54 13.78
CA GLN A 275 1.94 2.47 12.68
C GLN A 275 0.61 3.12 13.05
N CYS A 276 0.14 2.93 14.29
CA CYS A 276 -1.10 3.54 14.75
C CYS A 276 -0.96 5.05 14.91
N VAL A 277 0.12 5.55 15.52
CA VAL A 277 0.34 6.99 15.69
C VAL A 277 0.42 7.70 14.35
N VAL A 278 1.21 7.17 13.40
CA VAL A 278 1.29 7.72 12.03
C VAL A 278 -0.09 7.80 11.39
N ALA A 279 -0.88 6.72 11.43
CA ALA A 279 -2.22 6.71 10.85
C ALA A 279 -3.17 7.70 11.54
N HIS A 280 -3.05 7.92 12.84
CA HIS A 280 -3.87 8.90 13.56
C HIS A 280 -3.46 10.34 13.27
N LEU A 281 -2.17 10.62 13.06
CA LEU A 281 -1.70 11.94 12.61
C LEU A 281 -2.26 12.28 11.23
N GLU A 282 -2.22 11.34 10.28
CA GLU A 282 -2.80 11.49 8.95
C GLU A 282 -4.32 11.74 9.01
N ARG A 283 -5.03 10.95 9.83
CA ARG A 283 -6.46 11.12 10.06
C ARG A 283 -6.79 12.54 10.58
N ASN A 284 -6.01 13.03 11.55
CA ASN A 284 -6.22 14.36 12.11
C ASN A 284 -5.92 15.46 11.08
N ALA A 285 -4.84 15.33 10.32
CA ALA A 285 -4.51 16.23 9.21
C ALA A 285 -5.61 16.24 8.12
N SER A 286 -6.18 15.07 7.79
CA SER A 286 -7.34 14.98 6.89
C SER A 286 -8.56 15.71 7.39
N ARG A 287 -8.84 15.65 8.70
CA ARG A 287 -9.96 16.37 9.34
C ARG A 287 -9.78 17.89 9.22
N GLU A 288 -8.58 18.38 9.52
CA GLU A 288 -8.24 19.80 9.41
C GLU A 288 -8.32 20.27 7.97
N LEU A 289 -7.77 19.51 7.02
CA LEU A 289 -7.86 19.79 5.60
C LEU A 289 -9.31 19.88 5.11
N LEU A 290 -10.16 18.93 5.47
CA LEU A 290 -11.57 18.95 5.10
C LEU A 290 -12.29 20.19 5.65
N ALA A 291 -12.03 20.55 6.91
CA ALA A 291 -12.59 21.74 7.53
C ALA A 291 -12.12 23.02 6.81
N ASN A 292 -10.87 23.10 6.39
CA ASN A 292 -10.32 24.24 5.64
C ASN A 292 -10.93 24.35 4.25
N ILE A 293 -10.97 23.28 3.47
CA ILE A 293 -11.60 23.29 2.13
C ILE A 293 -13.05 23.77 2.21
N ARG A 294 -13.80 23.33 3.22
CA ARG A 294 -15.20 23.72 3.43
C ARG A 294 -15.42 25.20 3.76
N LYS A 295 -14.41 25.94 4.17
CA LYS A 295 -14.49 27.42 4.31
C LYS A 295 -14.65 28.12 2.97
N HIS A 296 -14.24 27.48 1.88
CA HIS A 296 -14.29 28.03 0.53
C HIS A 296 -15.50 27.59 -0.30
N GLY A 297 -16.32 26.69 0.23
CA GLY A 297 -17.53 26.21 -0.45
C GLY A 297 -17.99 24.83 0.04
N THR A 298 -18.98 24.28 -0.66
CA THR A 298 -19.50 22.94 -0.35
C THR A 298 -18.58 21.89 -0.93
N PHE A 299 -18.01 21.06 -0.07
CA PHE A 299 -17.17 19.92 -0.46
C PHE A 299 -17.50 18.72 0.44
N MET A 300 -17.84 17.60 -0.17
CA MET A 300 -18.20 16.35 0.52
C MET A 300 -19.07 16.60 1.79
N PRO A 301 -20.30 17.16 1.66
CA PRO A 301 -21.09 17.65 2.79
C PRO A 301 -21.47 16.55 3.79
N GLU A 302 -21.57 15.31 3.33
CA GLU A 302 -21.96 14.15 4.15
C GLU A 302 -20.78 13.52 4.92
N VAL A 303 -19.54 13.91 4.58
CA VAL A 303 -18.35 13.35 5.24
C VAL A 303 -18.09 14.10 6.54
N GLU A 304 -18.01 13.36 7.62
CA GLU A 304 -17.60 13.85 8.94
C GLU A 304 -16.45 13.01 9.47
N ILE A 305 -15.34 13.67 9.80
CA ILE A 305 -14.19 13.04 10.47
C ILE A 305 -14.20 13.51 11.91
N LYS A 306 -14.74 12.69 12.80
CA LYS A 306 -14.88 13.00 14.22
C LYS A 306 -13.54 13.08 14.92
N GLU A 307 -13.49 13.83 15.98
CA GLU A 307 -12.36 13.78 16.91
C GLU A 307 -12.36 12.46 17.68
N ILE A 308 -11.17 11.95 18.00
CA ILE A 308 -11.05 10.78 18.87
C ILE A 308 -11.49 11.19 20.27
N THR A 309 -12.53 10.54 20.79
CA THR A 309 -13.10 10.79 22.11
C THR A 309 -12.87 9.65 23.09
N TYR A 310 -12.31 8.55 22.61
CA TYR A 310 -11.96 7.41 23.43
C TYR A 310 -10.46 7.42 23.74
N LEU A 311 -10.09 6.73 24.82
CA LEU A 311 -8.72 6.50 25.16
C LEU A 311 -8.04 5.68 24.04
N ASP A 312 -7.08 6.31 23.37
CA ASP A 312 -6.24 5.58 22.43
C ASP A 312 -5.27 4.70 23.21
N PRO A 313 -5.34 3.38 23.13
CA PRO A 313 -4.45 2.48 23.87
C PRO A 313 -2.98 2.64 23.46
N PHE A 314 -2.72 3.31 22.35
CA PHE A 314 -1.37 3.60 21.88
C PHE A 314 -0.87 5.00 22.27
N ASP A 315 -1.75 5.88 22.74
CA ASP A 315 -1.37 7.20 23.22
C ASP A 315 -1.17 7.18 24.76
N VAL A 316 -0.44 6.17 25.23
CA VAL A 316 -0.16 5.96 26.66
C VAL A 316 0.76 7.00 27.28
N ARG A 317 1.25 7.95 26.49
CA ARG A 317 2.20 8.99 26.90
C ARG A 317 1.58 10.33 27.23
N LYS A 318 0.28 10.51 27.01
CA LYS A 318 -0.42 11.66 27.52
C LYS A 318 -0.54 11.53 29.03
N GLU A 319 0.10 12.42 29.74
CA GLU A 319 -0.16 12.59 31.15
C GLU A 319 -1.65 12.94 31.34
N TRP A 320 -2.29 12.24 32.23
CA TRP A 320 -3.70 12.39 32.59
C TRP A 320 -3.91 13.59 33.48
#